data_1118a91c98d6bd0069b19b808d81d35d
#
_entry.id   1118a91c98d6bd0069b19b808d81d35d
#
_cell.length_a   1.000
_cell.length_b   1.000
_cell.length_c   1.000
_cell.angle_alpha   90.00
_cell.angle_beta   90.00
_cell.angle_gamma   90.00
#
_symmetry.space_group_name_H-M   'P 1'
#
loop_
_entity.id
_entity.type
_entity.pdbx_description
1 polymer ?
#
loop_
_entity_poly.entity_id
_entity_poly.type
_entity_poly.pdbx_seq_one_letter_code
_entity_poly.pdbx_strand_id
1 'polypeptide(L)'
;MSDTKETPGSKGFPRWVPVLLVGAVVGVGGALALNRALGASGKGGSGATDPAVSSSIAEAGAPDAGEDAGEDAAVDGGGEPEDADDLDPKTLAEQRERLYRWMARRSGVTAEQIAKVRAIVEASPYIGQGNPDVSVHAMTHAECRKRRAEAKIVTDEASLCKLPNMVPIFDPAAGETKETAKVCIDQYEFPDIPCEYPVVNVRANEAADLCRAVGKRLCDAHEWEGACAGAVRAPETEYMFGQDRRYSSGMHNLKREILWAYGPKKNHALCATNSFKTKDCPGGGWKQCGSNTYPAGAFPECKSPFGVYDQHGNAAEHMNLPTKPEEMMSRGTAGGLTEMKGSWFIFSKGEAHLDDCRWREPSWHESKVADPNSHRNYHLGFRCCADR
;
A
#
# COMPACT_ATOMS: atom_id res chain seq x y z
N MET A 1 43.14 1.67 61.99
CA MET A 1 41.90 2.41 61.81
C MET A 1 41.22 1.80 60.62
N SER A 2 40.33 0.84 60.89
CA SER A 2 39.60 0.04 59.96
C SER A 2 38.17 0.54 59.93
N ASP A 3 37.69 0.96 58.77
CA ASP A 3 36.28 1.28 58.54
C ASP A 3 35.63 0.16 57.69
N THR A 4 34.78 -0.57 58.36
CA THR A 4 33.88 -1.57 57.77
C THR A 4 32.67 -0.89 57.21
N LYS A 5 32.39 -1.06 55.89
CA LYS A 5 31.13 -0.67 55.23
C LYS A 5 30.12 -1.81 55.30
N GLU A 6 29.02 -1.52 55.95
CA GLU A 6 27.81 -2.36 56.00
C GLU A 6 27.07 -2.36 54.67
N THR A 7 26.59 -3.55 54.26
CA THR A 7 25.69 -3.81 53.14
C THR A 7 24.23 -3.76 53.62
N PRO A 8 23.28 -3.05 52.93
CA PRO A 8 21.87 -3.08 53.30
C PRO A 8 21.17 -4.31 52.73
N GLY A 9 20.40 -4.96 53.59
CA GLY A 9 19.67 -6.19 53.34
C GLY A 9 18.53 -6.08 52.32
N SER A 10 18.32 -7.19 51.68
CA SER A 10 17.22 -7.48 50.74
C SER A 10 15.86 -7.51 51.46
N LYS A 11 14.93 -6.67 51.06
CA LYS A 11 13.52 -6.75 51.45
C LYS A 11 12.78 -7.66 50.50
N GLY A 12 12.19 -8.73 51.04
CA GLY A 12 11.42 -9.72 50.32
C GLY A 12 10.10 -9.16 49.77
N PHE A 13 9.71 -9.65 48.63
CA PHE A 13 8.45 -9.40 47.94
C PHE A 13 7.31 -10.22 48.57
N PRO A 14 6.09 -9.68 48.71
CA PRO A 14 4.96 -10.43 49.20
C PRO A 14 4.43 -11.40 48.14
N ARG A 15 4.15 -12.63 48.56
CA ARG A 15 3.51 -13.68 47.79
C ARG A 15 2.03 -13.32 47.51
N TRP A 16 1.64 -13.29 46.26
CA TRP A 16 0.24 -13.18 45.84
C TRP A 16 -0.46 -14.51 46.00
N VAL A 17 -1.58 -14.48 46.70
CA VAL A 17 -2.54 -15.59 46.84
C VAL A 17 -3.57 -15.46 45.72
N PRO A 18 -3.88 -16.50 44.93
CA PRO A 18 -4.96 -16.42 43.93
C PRO A 18 -6.32 -16.55 44.61
N VAL A 19 -7.18 -15.55 44.43
CA VAL A 19 -8.59 -15.60 44.79
C VAL A 19 -9.33 -16.30 43.64
N LEU A 20 -9.86 -17.48 43.91
CA LEU A 20 -10.80 -18.20 43.06
C LEU A 20 -12.18 -17.53 43.19
N LEU A 21 -12.62 -16.84 42.16
CA LEU A 21 -14.03 -16.40 42.00
C LEU A 21 -14.80 -17.49 41.26
N VAL A 22 -15.65 -18.19 42.02
CA VAL A 22 -16.69 -19.07 41.48
C VAL A 22 -17.85 -18.22 40.99
N GLY A 23 -17.99 -18.05 39.69
CA GLY A 23 -19.11 -17.40 39.05
C GLY A 23 -20.22 -18.42 38.72
N ALA A 24 -21.39 -18.27 39.28
CA ALA A 24 -22.57 -19.07 38.97
C ALA A 24 -23.09 -18.76 37.56
N VAL A 25 -23.24 -19.79 36.74
CA VAL A 25 -23.87 -19.71 35.42
C VAL A 25 -25.38 -19.96 35.64
N VAL A 26 -26.17 -18.93 35.40
CA VAL A 26 -27.65 -19.08 35.30
C VAL A 26 -27.95 -19.34 33.82
N GLY A 27 -28.40 -20.55 33.51
CA GLY A 27 -28.84 -20.94 32.19
C GLY A 27 -30.26 -20.43 31.91
N VAL A 28 -30.42 -19.75 30.78
CA VAL A 28 -31.73 -19.51 30.17
C VAL A 28 -31.76 -20.33 28.87
N GLY A 29 -32.61 -21.37 28.89
CA GLY A 29 -32.87 -22.20 27.72
C GLY A 29 -33.77 -21.47 26.71
N GLY A 30 -33.36 -21.45 25.47
CA GLY A 30 -34.15 -21.06 24.31
C GLY A 30 -34.10 -22.16 23.26
N ALA A 31 -35.20 -22.87 23.09
CA ALA A 31 -35.36 -23.91 22.07
C ALA A 31 -35.42 -23.28 20.68
N LEU A 32 -34.62 -23.80 19.74
CA LEU A 32 -34.75 -23.54 18.31
C LEU A 32 -35.07 -24.86 17.59
N ALA A 33 -36.21 -24.85 16.96
CA ALA A 33 -36.80 -25.97 16.22
C ALA A 33 -36.00 -26.23 14.91
N LEU A 34 -35.70 -27.52 14.69
CA LEU A 34 -35.25 -28.06 13.41
C LEU A 34 -36.42 -28.08 12.41
N ASN A 35 -36.19 -27.50 11.23
CA ASN A 35 -37.00 -27.85 10.06
C ASN A 35 -36.10 -28.53 9.02
N ARG A 36 -36.27 -29.84 8.91
CA ARG A 36 -35.74 -30.72 7.90
C ARG A 36 -36.83 -30.88 6.83
N ALA A 37 -36.57 -30.49 5.62
CA ALA A 37 -37.42 -30.88 4.48
C ALA A 37 -36.57 -31.64 3.47
N LEU A 38 -36.95 -32.90 3.29
CA LEU A 38 -36.51 -33.86 2.27
C LEU A 38 -37.38 -33.69 1.00
N GLY A 39 -36.83 -33.97 -0.16
CA GLY A 39 -37.59 -34.23 -1.39
C GLY A 39 -36.68 -33.89 -2.58
N ALA A 40 -36.11 -34.81 -3.19
CA ALA A 40 -36.41 -35.86 -4.12
C ALA A 40 -36.32 -35.42 -5.59
N SER A 41 -35.29 -35.94 -6.25
CA SER A 41 -35.25 -36.62 -7.55
C SER A 41 -36.17 -36.16 -8.67
N GLY A 42 -35.57 -35.81 -9.85
CA GLY A 42 -36.24 -35.74 -11.13
C GLY A 42 -35.21 -35.74 -12.27
N LYS A 43 -35.13 -36.88 -12.95
CA LYS A 43 -34.38 -37.13 -14.20
C LYS A 43 -35.16 -36.65 -15.43
N GLY A 44 -34.43 -36.34 -16.50
CA GLY A 44 -34.89 -36.23 -17.89
C GLY A 44 -34.42 -34.91 -18.51
N GLY A 45 -33.67 -34.78 -19.59
CA GLY A 45 -33.47 -35.65 -20.74
C GLY A 45 -33.57 -34.77 -21.98
N SER A 46 -32.66 -34.92 -22.96
CA SER A 46 -32.64 -34.43 -24.32
C SER A 46 -32.49 -32.92 -24.54
N GLY A 47 -31.46 -32.36 -25.24
CA GLY A 47 -31.02 -32.72 -26.61
C GLY A 47 -31.53 -31.69 -27.59
N ALA A 48 -30.63 -30.78 -28.07
CA ALA A 48 -30.72 -30.15 -29.40
C ALA A 48 -29.46 -29.31 -29.63
N THR A 49 -28.56 -29.80 -30.39
CA THR A 49 -27.96 -29.44 -31.69
C THR A 49 -27.77 -27.95 -31.99
N ASP A 50 -26.49 -27.64 -32.22
CA ASP A 50 -25.95 -26.48 -32.92
C ASP A 50 -26.57 -26.27 -34.30
N PRO A 51 -26.48 -25.05 -34.84
CA PRO A 51 -25.92 -24.97 -36.19
C PRO A 51 -24.74 -23.98 -36.28
N ALA A 52 -23.67 -24.51 -36.85
CA ALA A 52 -22.58 -23.77 -37.44
C ALA A 52 -23.07 -22.85 -38.56
N VAL A 53 -22.63 -21.61 -38.58
CA VAL A 53 -22.70 -20.75 -39.76
C VAL A 53 -21.28 -20.43 -40.22
N SER A 54 -20.95 -21.09 -41.32
CA SER A 54 -19.87 -20.79 -42.25
C SER A 54 -20.28 -19.60 -43.11
N SER A 55 -19.43 -18.58 -43.26
CA SER A 55 -19.48 -17.70 -44.42
C SER A 55 -18.08 -17.22 -44.80
N SER A 56 -17.63 -17.78 -45.77
CA SER A 56 -16.88 -17.47 -47.01
C SER A 56 -16.25 -16.08 -47.14
N ILE A 57 -15.00 -16.19 -47.50
CA ILE A 57 -14.06 -15.23 -48.07
C ILE A 57 -14.59 -14.64 -49.36
N ALA A 58 -14.46 -13.34 -49.54
CA ALA A 58 -14.47 -12.70 -50.86
C ALA A 58 -13.27 -11.75 -50.95
N GLU A 59 -12.34 -12.13 -51.81
CA GLU A 59 -11.28 -11.25 -52.34
C GLU A 59 -11.90 -10.27 -53.33
N ALA A 60 -11.52 -9.01 -53.29
CA ALA A 60 -11.54 -8.12 -54.43
C ALA A 60 -10.54 -6.96 -54.27
N GLY A 61 -9.49 -6.96 -55.03
CA GLY A 61 -9.16 -5.99 -56.04
C GLY A 61 -8.52 -4.68 -55.54
N ALA A 62 -7.20 -4.53 -55.72
CA ALA A 62 -6.52 -3.25 -55.74
C ALA A 62 -6.85 -2.44 -57.01
N PRO A 63 -6.82 -1.12 -56.95
CA PRO A 63 -6.16 -0.37 -58.00
C PRO A 63 -5.08 0.60 -57.49
N ASP A 64 -4.22 0.82 -58.36
CA ASP A 64 -2.93 1.46 -58.55
C ASP A 64 -2.89 2.96 -58.22
N ALA A 65 -1.66 3.35 -57.83
CA ALA A 65 -0.92 4.60 -57.87
C ALA A 65 -1.63 5.95 -57.99
N GLY A 66 -1.25 6.83 -57.06
CA GLY A 66 -1.31 8.27 -57.15
C GLY A 66 -0.34 8.91 -56.14
N GLU A 67 0.84 9.32 -56.64
CA GLU A 67 1.79 10.20 -55.91
C GLU A 67 1.12 11.54 -55.69
N ASP A 68 1.06 11.99 -54.43
CA ASP A 68 1.06 13.43 -54.13
C ASP A 68 1.82 13.67 -52.85
N ALA A 69 2.85 14.52 -52.95
CA ALA A 69 3.73 14.92 -51.89
C ALA A 69 3.03 15.99 -51.02
N GLY A 70 2.63 15.61 -49.79
CA GLY A 70 2.24 16.51 -48.73
C GLY A 70 3.17 16.28 -47.55
N GLU A 71 4.09 17.19 -47.29
CA GLU A 71 4.83 17.29 -46.03
C GLU A 71 3.87 17.61 -44.90
N ASP A 72 3.30 16.58 -44.28
CA ASP A 72 2.68 16.70 -42.98
C ASP A 72 3.69 16.25 -41.91
N ALA A 73 4.04 17.21 -41.06
CA ALA A 73 4.85 16.99 -39.89
C ALA A 73 4.26 15.84 -39.06
N ALA A 74 4.90 14.68 -39.15
CA ALA A 74 4.67 13.58 -38.24
C ALA A 74 4.95 14.06 -36.81
N VAL A 75 3.90 14.25 -36.04
CA VAL A 75 3.98 14.27 -34.58
C VAL A 75 4.44 12.86 -34.20
N ASP A 76 5.74 12.78 -34.00
CA ASP A 76 6.41 11.61 -33.49
C ASP A 76 5.76 11.26 -32.12
N GLY A 77 4.86 10.33 -32.16
CA GLY A 77 4.38 9.59 -30.99
C GLY A 77 5.51 8.68 -30.52
N GLY A 78 6.60 9.27 -30.10
CA GLY A 78 7.78 8.57 -29.61
C GLY A 78 7.42 7.70 -28.42
N GLY A 79 7.00 6.45 -28.70
CA GLY A 79 7.16 5.38 -27.73
C GLY A 79 8.64 5.33 -27.39
N GLU A 80 9.01 5.67 -26.14
CA GLU A 80 10.38 5.42 -25.67
C GLU A 80 10.74 3.98 -26.04
N PRO A 81 11.92 3.74 -26.64
CA PRO A 81 12.35 2.39 -26.98
C PRO A 81 12.22 1.52 -25.74
N GLU A 82 11.85 0.24 -25.92
CA GLU A 82 11.90 -0.76 -24.85
C GLU A 82 13.31 -0.69 -24.28
N ASP A 83 13.43 0.03 -23.17
CA ASP A 83 14.71 0.28 -22.55
C ASP A 83 15.21 -1.07 -22.03
N ALA A 84 16.50 -1.33 -22.13
CA ALA A 84 17.13 -2.51 -21.51
C ALA A 84 16.78 -2.59 -19.99
N ASP A 85 16.32 -1.49 -19.42
CA ASP A 85 15.81 -1.38 -18.06
C ASP A 85 14.42 -2.03 -17.85
N ASP A 86 13.67 -2.38 -18.90
CA ASP A 86 12.39 -3.08 -18.80
C ASP A 86 12.54 -4.61 -18.66
N LEU A 87 13.74 -5.13 -18.80
CA LEU A 87 14.00 -6.53 -18.58
C LEU A 87 13.84 -6.88 -17.09
N ASP A 88 13.13 -7.95 -16.81
CA ASP A 88 12.96 -8.45 -15.44
C ASP A 88 14.31 -8.85 -14.84
N PRO A 89 14.70 -8.25 -13.71
CA PRO A 89 15.97 -8.58 -13.05
C PRO A 89 15.94 -10.03 -12.55
N LYS A 90 17.04 -10.73 -12.75
CA LYS A 90 17.22 -12.14 -12.36
C LYS A 90 17.67 -12.30 -10.90
N THR A 91 18.25 -11.26 -10.34
CA THR A 91 18.81 -11.27 -8.99
C THR A 91 18.35 -10.04 -8.21
N LEU A 92 18.38 -10.15 -6.88
CA LEU A 92 18.09 -9.01 -6.02
C LEU A 92 19.05 -7.83 -6.23
N ALA A 93 20.29 -8.11 -6.56
CA ALA A 93 21.29 -7.07 -6.87
C ALA A 93 20.92 -6.31 -8.15
N GLU A 94 20.58 -7.01 -9.23
CA GLU A 94 20.11 -6.40 -10.48
C GLU A 94 18.84 -5.56 -10.27
N GLN A 95 17.89 -6.09 -9.50
CA GLN A 95 16.66 -5.38 -9.14
C GLN A 95 16.95 -4.05 -8.44
N ARG A 96 17.86 -4.07 -7.46
CA ARG A 96 18.28 -2.87 -6.71
C ARG A 96 19.02 -1.86 -7.58
N GLU A 97 19.95 -2.33 -8.43
CA GLU A 97 20.66 -1.44 -9.36
C GLU A 97 19.70 -0.77 -10.35
N ARG A 98 18.69 -1.51 -10.85
CA ARG A 98 17.64 -0.93 -11.68
C ARG A 98 16.85 0.13 -10.91
N LEU A 99 16.42 -0.18 -9.71
CA LEU A 99 15.70 0.74 -8.82
C LEU A 99 16.47 2.05 -8.62
N TYR A 100 17.76 1.99 -8.31
CA TYR A 100 18.59 3.18 -8.09
C TYR A 100 18.73 4.02 -9.36
N ARG A 101 18.90 3.39 -10.53
CA ARG A 101 18.92 4.11 -11.81
C ARG A 101 17.60 4.83 -12.08
N TRP A 102 16.48 4.18 -11.83
CA TRP A 102 15.17 4.78 -12.04
C TRP A 102 14.88 5.91 -11.07
N MET A 103 15.22 5.77 -9.81
CA MET A 103 15.12 6.86 -8.83
C MET A 103 15.95 8.08 -9.26
N ALA A 104 17.17 7.88 -9.74
CA ALA A 104 18.01 8.96 -10.25
C ALA A 104 17.41 9.67 -11.47
N ARG A 105 16.73 8.94 -12.36
CA ARG A 105 16.20 9.48 -13.62
C ARG A 105 14.81 10.10 -13.47
N ARG A 106 13.95 9.56 -12.61
CA ARG A 106 12.49 9.82 -12.63
C ARG A 106 11.91 10.39 -11.36
N SER A 107 12.59 10.29 -10.20
CA SER A 107 12.08 10.82 -8.93
C SER A 107 12.79 12.09 -8.44
N GLY A 108 13.68 12.66 -9.24
CA GLY A 108 14.42 13.87 -8.85
C GLY A 108 15.41 13.66 -7.68
N VAL A 109 15.72 12.43 -7.35
CA VAL A 109 16.60 12.07 -6.24
C VAL A 109 18.06 12.28 -6.64
N THR A 110 18.81 13.00 -5.81
CA THR A 110 20.22 13.31 -6.06
C THR A 110 21.13 12.08 -5.87
N ALA A 111 22.33 12.12 -6.46
CA ALA A 111 23.32 11.05 -6.26
C ALA A 111 23.67 10.79 -4.78
N GLU A 112 23.72 11.84 -3.96
CA GLU A 112 23.94 11.72 -2.52
C GLU A 112 22.77 11.00 -1.82
N GLN A 113 21.53 11.34 -2.19
CA GLN A 113 20.34 10.67 -1.69
C GLN A 113 20.29 9.20 -2.12
N ILE A 114 20.64 8.90 -3.38
CA ILE A 114 20.76 7.52 -3.86
C ILE A 114 21.79 6.73 -3.05
N ALA A 115 22.94 7.33 -2.73
CA ALA A 115 23.94 6.67 -1.89
C ALA A 115 23.39 6.32 -0.48
N LYS A 116 22.58 7.20 0.11
CA LYS A 116 21.90 6.92 1.39
C LYS A 116 20.86 5.81 1.26
N VAL A 117 20.02 5.84 0.22
CA VAL A 117 19.06 4.78 -0.09
C VAL A 117 19.78 3.44 -0.27
N ARG A 118 20.84 3.42 -1.06
CA ARG A 118 21.66 2.23 -1.28
C ARG A 118 22.20 1.65 0.02
N ALA A 119 22.77 2.48 0.90
CA ALA A 119 23.30 2.02 2.18
C ALA A 119 22.23 1.34 3.06
N ILE A 120 20.99 1.87 3.07
CA ILE A 120 19.88 1.29 3.83
C ILE A 120 19.43 -0.03 3.21
N VAL A 121 19.21 -0.04 1.89
CA VAL A 121 18.70 -1.21 1.16
C VAL A 121 19.69 -2.38 1.21
N GLU A 122 20.98 -2.11 1.03
CA GLU A 122 22.02 -3.14 1.03
C GLU A 122 22.33 -3.71 2.43
N ALA A 123 22.02 -2.96 3.50
CA ALA A 123 22.11 -3.48 4.85
C ALA A 123 21.04 -4.54 5.17
N SER A 124 19.98 -4.64 4.37
CA SER A 124 18.91 -5.62 4.53
C SER A 124 18.98 -6.70 3.45
N PRO A 125 18.90 -8.00 3.79
CA PRO A 125 18.86 -9.06 2.78
C PRO A 125 17.50 -9.20 2.07
N TYR A 126 16.52 -8.36 2.40
CA TYR A 126 15.13 -8.53 1.96
C TYR A 126 14.52 -7.34 1.23
N ILE A 127 14.95 -6.10 1.51
CA ILE A 127 14.36 -4.90 0.91
C ILE A 127 14.56 -4.89 -0.61
N GLY A 128 13.49 -4.70 -1.35
CA GLY A 128 13.47 -4.63 -2.81
C GLY A 128 12.03 -4.77 -3.32
N GLN A 129 11.88 -5.12 -4.57
CA GLN A 129 10.59 -5.33 -5.23
C GLN A 129 10.15 -6.80 -5.18
N GLY A 130 10.53 -7.50 -4.12
CA GLY A 130 10.31 -8.92 -3.90
C GLY A 130 11.53 -9.78 -4.17
N ASN A 131 11.44 -11.07 -3.80
CA ASN A 131 12.48 -12.04 -4.11
C ASN A 131 12.39 -12.47 -5.59
N PRO A 132 13.40 -12.17 -6.45
CA PRO A 132 13.35 -12.49 -7.88
C PRO A 132 13.20 -13.98 -8.20
N ASP A 133 13.63 -14.86 -7.28
CA ASP A 133 13.52 -16.31 -7.51
C ASP A 133 12.08 -16.83 -7.52
N VAL A 134 11.15 -16.10 -6.87
CA VAL A 134 9.77 -16.55 -6.66
C VAL A 134 8.72 -15.46 -6.94
N SER A 135 9.13 -14.21 -7.19
CA SER A 135 8.22 -13.12 -7.54
C SER A 135 7.94 -13.13 -9.04
N VAL A 136 6.64 -13.07 -9.38
CA VAL A 136 6.16 -12.91 -10.75
C VAL A 136 5.16 -11.76 -10.72
N HIS A 137 5.57 -10.60 -11.22
CA HIS A 137 4.69 -9.44 -11.25
C HIS A 137 3.49 -9.66 -12.17
N ALA A 138 2.32 -9.18 -11.74
CA ALA A 138 1.06 -9.45 -12.42
C ALA A 138 0.83 -8.62 -13.70
N MET A 139 1.69 -7.65 -13.95
CA MET A 139 1.66 -6.74 -15.11
C MET A 139 3.07 -6.21 -15.38
N THR A 140 3.42 -6.01 -16.62
CA THR A 140 4.69 -5.40 -17.02
C THR A 140 4.68 -3.87 -16.93
N HIS A 141 5.86 -3.26 -16.89
CA HIS A 141 6.01 -1.80 -16.95
C HIS A 141 5.40 -1.21 -18.23
N ALA A 142 5.59 -1.87 -19.37
CA ALA A 142 5.06 -1.44 -20.66
C ALA A 142 3.53 -1.46 -20.69
N GLU A 143 2.89 -2.51 -20.16
CA GLU A 143 1.42 -2.59 -20.04
C GLU A 143 0.87 -1.48 -19.13
N CYS A 144 1.56 -1.18 -18.02
CA CYS A 144 1.19 -0.06 -17.15
C CYS A 144 1.25 1.27 -17.89
N ARG A 145 2.38 1.56 -18.58
CA ARG A 145 2.54 2.80 -19.35
C ARG A 145 1.45 2.95 -20.41
N LYS A 146 1.14 1.87 -21.15
CA LYS A 146 0.05 1.85 -22.12
C LYS A 146 -1.30 2.20 -21.49
N ARG A 147 -1.67 1.55 -20.38
CA ARG A 147 -2.94 1.83 -19.66
C ARG A 147 -3.03 3.28 -19.20
N ARG A 148 -1.94 3.83 -18.67
CA ARG A 148 -1.90 5.21 -18.19
C ARG A 148 -2.01 6.21 -19.34
N ALA A 149 -1.38 5.94 -20.48
CA ALA A 149 -1.49 6.77 -21.68
C ALA A 149 -2.92 6.75 -22.24
N GLU A 150 -3.55 5.57 -22.34
CA GLU A 150 -4.94 5.41 -22.75
C GLU A 150 -5.92 6.16 -21.83
N ALA A 151 -5.66 6.16 -20.54
CA ALA A 151 -6.44 6.89 -19.53
C ALA A 151 -6.12 8.39 -19.48
N LYS A 152 -5.17 8.86 -20.28
CA LYS A 152 -4.71 10.27 -20.33
C LYS A 152 -4.35 10.83 -18.95
N ILE A 153 -3.69 10.01 -18.12
CA ILE A 153 -3.25 10.45 -16.81
C ILE A 153 -2.12 11.44 -16.97
N VAL A 154 -2.38 12.68 -16.55
CA VAL A 154 -1.37 13.72 -16.42
C VAL A 154 -0.94 13.75 -14.96
N THR A 155 0.34 13.52 -14.71
CA THR A 155 0.94 13.68 -13.39
C THR A 155 1.65 15.02 -13.35
N ASP A 156 1.07 16.03 -12.72
CA ASP A 156 1.84 17.21 -12.33
C ASP A 156 1.15 18.09 -11.28
N GLU A 157 1.64 17.99 -10.05
CA GLU A 157 1.47 18.98 -9.00
C GLU A 157 2.84 19.31 -8.36
N ALA A 158 3.94 18.99 -9.06
CA ALA A 158 5.31 19.18 -8.57
C ALA A 158 5.61 20.64 -8.20
N SER A 159 4.95 21.60 -8.85
CA SER A 159 5.09 23.02 -8.55
C SER A 159 4.64 23.38 -7.13
N LEU A 160 3.66 22.67 -6.58
CA LEU A 160 3.13 22.90 -5.24
C LEU A 160 3.91 22.18 -4.16
N CYS A 161 4.37 20.98 -4.43
CA CYS A 161 5.05 20.12 -3.45
C CYS A 161 6.57 20.19 -3.48
N LYS A 162 7.16 20.90 -4.45
CA LYS A 162 8.63 21.04 -4.66
C LYS A 162 9.37 19.72 -4.94
N LEU A 163 8.69 18.60 -4.91
CA LEU A 163 9.20 17.28 -5.20
C LEU A 163 8.30 16.62 -6.24
N PRO A 164 8.86 15.86 -7.19
CA PRO A 164 8.06 15.19 -8.22
C PRO A 164 7.14 14.13 -7.62
N ASN A 165 6.04 13.85 -8.31
CA ASN A 165 5.08 12.82 -7.98
C ASN A 165 4.44 12.95 -6.57
N MET A 166 4.44 14.13 -5.98
CA MET A 166 3.72 14.41 -4.73
C MET A 166 2.52 15.31 -4.97
N VAL A 167 1.49 15.15 -4.16
CA VAL A 167 0.28 15.98 -4.20
C VAL A 167 -0.01 16.60 -2.84
N PRO A 168 -0.53 17.86 -2.82
CA PRO A 168 -0.95 18.49 -1.58
C PRO A 168 -2.24 17.84 -1.06
N ILE A 169 -2.29 17.63 0.25
CA ILE A 169 -3.47 17.13 0.96
C ILE A 169 -3.93 18.15 2.00
N PHE A 170 -5.24 18.29 2.15
CA PHE A 170 -5.84 19.35 2.95
C PHE A 170 -7.26 18.99 3.40
N ASP A 171 -7.91 19.84 4.20
CA ASP A 171 -9.33 19.71 4.56
C ASP A 171 -10.20 20.71 3.80
N PRO A 172 -10.91 20.30 2.72
CA PRO A 172 -11.82 21.18 2.00
C PRO A 172 -12.98 21.70 2.87
N ALA A 173 -13.41 20.93 3.87
CA ALA A 173 -14.49 21.35 4.77
C ALA A 173 -14.06 22.46 5.73
N ALA A 174 -12.76 22.56 6.03
CA ALA A 174 -12.18 23.66 6.78
C ALA A 174 -11.87 24.91 5.90
N GLY A 175 -12.21 24.88 4.61
CA GLY A 175 -11.91 25.96 3.66
C GLY A 175 -10.47 25.97 3.18
N GLU A 176 -9.72 24.90 3.43
CA GLU A 176 -8.36 24.75 2.91
C GLU A 176 -8.38 24.40 1.41
N THR A 177 -7.31 24.75 0.71
CA THR A 177 -7.13 24.50 -0.72
C THR A 177 -5.75 23.88 -0.95
N LYS A 178 -5.49 23.43 -2.18
CA LYS A 178 -4.17 22.92 -2.54
C LYS A 178 -3.05 23.95 -2.35
N GLU A 179 -3.35 25.25 -2.48
CA GLU A 179 -2.40 26.34 -2.27
C GLU A 179 -2.09 26.56 -0.78
N THR A 180 -3.04 26.29 0.11
CA THR A 180 -2.89 26.44 1.57
C THR A 180 -2.51 25.14 2.29
N ALA A 181 -2.47 24.04 1.58
CA ALA A 181 -2.06 22.73 2.12
C ALA A 181 -0.70 22.82 2.81
N LYS A 182 -0.54 22.14 3.92
CA LYS A 182 0.69 22.14 4.73
C LYS A 182 1.55 20.90 4.48
N VAL A 183 0.96 19.88 3.88
CA VAL A 183 1.55 18.55 3.69
C VAL A 183 1.35 18.11 2.25
N CYS A 184 2.35 17.45 1.72
CA CYS A 184 2.29 16.69 0.49
C CYS A 184 2.49 15.20 0.78
N ILE A 185 1.86 14.35 -0.02
CA ILE A 185 1.97 12.89 0.04
C ILE A 185 2.42 12.35 -1.32
N ASP A 186 3.18 11.28 -1.33
CA ASP A 186 3.54 10.56 -2.55
C ASP A 186 2.28 10.08 -3.28
N GLN A 187 2.20 10.30 -4.59
CA GLN A 187 1.09 9.81 -5.41
C GLN A 187 1.11 8.28 -5.53
N TYR A 188 2.28 7.70 -5.48
CA TYR A 188 2.51 6.27 -5.62
C TYR A 188 3.20 5.71 -4.38
N GLU A 189 3.16 4.40 -4.23
CA GLU A 189 3.99 3.68 -3.25
C GLU A 189 5.48 3.93 -3.54
N PHE A 190 6.32 3.89 -2.50
CA PHE A 190 7.77 4.06 -2.71
C PHE A 190 8.31 3.05 -3.74
N PRO A 191 9.07 3.48 -4.77
CA PRO A 191 9.90 4.68 -4.86
C PRO A 191 9.21 5.94 -5.42
N ASP A 192 7.90 6.02 -5.46
CA ASP A 192 7.11 7.15 -5.96
C ASP A 192 7.39 7.43 -7.45
N ILE A 193 7.43 6.37 -8.24
CA ILE A 193 7.64 6.42 -9.69
C ILE A 193 6.47 5.72 -10.39
N PRO A 194 5.72 6.41 -11.25
CA PRO A 194 4.63 5.79 -11.98
C PRO A 194 5.14 4.63 -12.85
N CYS A 195 4.39 3.55 -12.84
CA CYS A 195 4.73 2.28 -13.48
C CYS A 195 6.01 1.61 -12.98
N GLU A 196 6.49 1.91 -11.79
CA GLU A 196 7.51 1.11 -11.13
C GLU A 196 6.86 0.21 -10.07
N TYR A 197 7.46 -0.95 -9.79
CA TYR A 197 6.95 -1.83 -8.74
C TYR A 197 7.27 -1.24 -7.36
N PRO A 198 6.35 -1.40 -6.37
CA PRO A 198 6.60 -0.92 -5.03
C PRO A 198 7.75 -1.66 -4.34
N VAL A 199 8.48 -0.94 -3.51
CA VAL A 199 9.46 -1.54 -2.60
C VAL A 199 8.73 -2.15 -1.41
N VAL A 200 8.96 -3.43 -1.17
CA VAL A 200 8.33 -4.24 -0.13
C VAL A 200 9.36 -5.00 0.72
N ASN A 201 8.91 -5.86 1.62
CA ASN A 201 9.76 -6.55 2.59
C ASN A 201 10.54 -5.59 3.51
N VAL A 202 10.02 -4.42 3.73
CA VAL A 202 10.60 -3.34 4.53
C VAL A 202 9.98 -3.33 5.94
N ARG A 203 10.76 -2.96 6.93
CA ARG A 203 10.27 -2.64 8.28
C ARG A 203 9.90 -1.17 8.39
N ALA A 204 9.11 -0.80 9.38
CA ALA A 204 8.69 0.59 9.57
C ALA A 204 9.86 1.55 9.82
N ASN A 205 10.89 1.15 10.56
CA ASN A 205 12.11 1.96 10.74
C ASN A 205 12.89 2.11 9.43
N GLU A 206 13.03 1.03 8.65
CA GLU A 206 13.67 1.07 7.34
C GLU A 206 12.91 1.98 6.36
N ALA A 207 11.57 1.91 6.36
CA ALA A 207 10.71 2.80 5.58
C ALA A 207 10.91 4.27 5.97
N ALA A 208 10.93 4.57 7.27
CA ALA A 208 11.20 5.92 7.77
C ALA A 208 12.60 6.42 7.38
N ASP A 209 13.62 5.55 7.41
CA ASP A 209 14.97 5.89 7.00
C ASP A 209 15.07 6.13 5.48
N LEU A 210 14.38 5.33 4.67
CA LEU A 210 14.32 5.50 3.22
C LEU A 210 13.62 6.82 2.84
N CYS A 211 12.50 7.15 3.48
CA CYS A 211 11.85 8.45 3.26
C CYS A 211 12.79 9.61 3.61
N ARG A 212 13.50 9.54 4.75
CA ARG A 212 14.50 10.57 5.13
C ARG A 212 15.66 10.66 4.14
N ALA A 213 16.12 9.53 3.61
CA ALA A 213 17.19 9.50 2.62
C ALA A 213 16.87 10.30 1.35
N VAL A 214 15.59 10.32 0.96
CA VAL A 214 15.12 11.09 -0.21
C VAL A 214 14.57 12.48 0.14
N GLY A 215 14.77 12.94 1.38
CA GLY A 215 14.34 14.29 1.82
C GLY A 215 12.85 14.40 2.19
N LYS A 216 12.20 13.27 2.42
CA LYS A 216 10.81 13.13 2.86
C LYS A 216 10.76 12.53 4.27
N ARG A 217 9.59 12.18 4.75
CA ARG A 217 9.36 11.44 6.00
C ARG A 217 8.31 10.35 5.80
N LEU A 218 8.29 9.34 6.66
CA LEU A 218 7.20 8.38 6.66
C LEU A 218 5.88 9.11 6.94
N CYS A 219 4.83 8.82 6.18
CA CYS A 219 3.49 9.36 6.47
C CYS A 219 2.98 8.84 7.81
N ASP A 220 2.13 9.60 8.46
CA ASP A 220 1.31 9.06 9.54
C ASP A 220 -0.07 8.59 9.04
N ALA A 221 -0.76 7.84 9.89
CA ALA A 221 -2.07 7.28 9.55
C ALA A 221 -3.10 8.39 9.26
N HIS A 222 -2.99 9.54 9.91
CA HIS A 222 -3.89 10.67 9.69
C HIS A 222 -3.75 11.27 8.29
N GLU A 223 -2.52 11.44 7.82
CA GLU A 223 -2.21 11.93 6.47
C GLU A 223 -2.66 10.94 5.42
N TRP A 224 -2.39 9.66 5.63
CA TRP A 224 -2.80 8.60 4.72
C TRP A 224 -4.33 8.45 4.64
N GLU A 225 -5.01 8.45 5.80
CA GLU A 225 -6.47 8.39 5.91
C GLU A 225 -7.13 9.58 5.23
N GLY A 226 -6.58 10.79 5.48
CA GLY A 226 -7.04 12.02 4.86
C GLY A 226 -6.82 12.04 3.35
N ALA A 227 -5.66 11.60 2.89
CA ALA A 227 -5.34 11.47 1.46
C ALA A 227 -6.29 10.52 0.74
N CYS A 228 -6.60 9.39 1.36
CA CYS A 228 -7.51 8.37 0.84
C CYS A 228 -8.96 8.89 0.78
N ALA A 229 -9.42 9.51 1.86
CA ALA A 229 -10.80 9.95 2.01
C ALA A 229 -11.12 11.31 1.36
N GLY A 230 -10.11 12.03 0.88
CA GLY A 230 -10.27 13.36 0.29
C GLY A 230 -10.42 14.49 1.31
N ALA A 231 -10.09 14.28 2.59
CA ALA A 231 -10.12 15.29 3.62
C ALA A 231 -9.18 14.97 4.78
N VAL A 232 -8.20 15.83 5.04
CA VAL A 232 -7.31 15.76 6.21
C VAL A 232 -7.98 16.51 7.35
N ARG A 233 -8.90 15.84 8.05
CA ARG A 233 -9.70 16.44 9.13
C ARG A 233 -8.83 16.88 10.29
N ALA A 234 -9.35 17.76 11.16
CA ALA A 234 -8.63 18.14 12.37
C ALA A 234 -8.32 16.91 13.24
N PRO A 235 -7.08 16.72 13.69
CA PRO A 235 -6.66 15.53 14.43
C PRO A 235 -7.52 15.24 15.67
N GLU A 236 -8.01 16.27 16.34
CA GLU A 236 -8.84 16.18 17.55
C GLU A 236 -10.19 15.50 17.29
N THR A 237 -10.63 15.46 16.03
CA THR A 237 -11.86 14.76 15.64
C THR A 237 -11.65 13.26 15.39
N GLU A 238 -10.40 12.84 15.20
CA GLU A 238 -10.05 11.48 14.76
C GLU A 238 -9.16 10.73 15.76
N TYR A 239 -8.46 11.46 16.64
CA TYR A 239 -7.54 10.88 17.62
C TYR A 239 -7.99 11.13 19.04
N MET A 240 -7.85 10.11 19.86
CA MET A 240 -8.07 10.17 21.30
C MET A 240 -6.70 10.13 21.97
N PHE A 241 -5.94 11.22 21.84
CA PHE A 241 -4.60 11.33 22.40
C PHE A 241 -4.56 11.03 23.89
N GLY A 242 -3.50 10.33 24.32
CA GLY A 242 -3.32 9.93 25.70
C GLY A 242 -4.12 8.70 26.15
N GLN A 243 -4.96 8.15 25.27
CA GLN A 243 -5.63 6.89 25.51
C GLN A 243 -4.80 5.70 25.01
N ASP A 244 -5.08 4.53 25.58
CA ASP A 244 -4.54 3.27 25.06
C ASP A 244 -4.90 3.05 23.58
N ARG A 245 -3.95 2.53 22.79
CA ARG A 245 -4.14 2.30 21.35
C ARG A 245 -5.38 1.46 21.05
N ARG A 246 -5.53 0.36 21.78
CA ARG A 246 -6.62 -0.59 21.52
C ARG A 246 -7.98 0.07 21.72
N TYR A 247 -8.09 0.89 22.78
CA TYR A 247 -9.31 1.64 23.04
C TYR A 247 -9.54 2.72 21.98
N SER A 248 -8.53 3.55 21.69
CA SER A 248 -8.65 4.65 20.73
C SER A 248 -8.93 4.16 19.33
N SER A 249 -8.22 3.12 18.83
CA SER A 249 -8.47 2.53 17.52
C SER A 249 -9.86 1.86 17.45
N GLY A 250 -10.28 1.18 18.52
CA GLY A 250 -11.61 0.58 18.59
C GLY A 250 -12.74 1.62 18.51
N MET A 251 -12.62 2.72 19.24
CA MET A 251 -13.57 3.83 19.21
C MET A 251 -13.57 4.57 17.88
N HIS A 252 -12.41 4.76 17.28
CA HIS A 252 -12.30 5.33 15.95
C HIS A 252 -12.99 4.43 14.91
N ASN A 253 -12.69 3.14 14.91
CA ASN A 253 -13.28 2.17 13.99
C ASN A 253 -14.81 2.06 14.12
N LEU A 254 -15.34 2.28 15.32
CA LEU A 254 -16.80 2.29 15.55
C LEU A 254 -17.50 3.50 14.93
N LYS A 255 -16.82 4.67 14.90
CA LYS A 255 -17.40 5.95 14.51
C LYS A 255 -16.99 6.42 13.11
N ARG A 256 -15.98 5.78 12.50
CA ARG A 256 -15.39 6.23 11.25
C ARG A 256 -16.40 6.24 10.11
N GLU A 257 -16.21 7.12 9.18
CA GLU A 257 -16.84 7.08 7.88
C GLU A 257 -16.26 5.94 7.05
N ILE A 258 -17.11 5.13 6.43
CA ILE A 258 -16.71 4.00 5.60
C ILE A 258 -16.75 4.43 4.14
N LEU A 259 -15.55 4.62 3.56
CA LEU A 259 -15.37 4.93 2.14
C LEU A 259 -13.99 4.44 1.66
N TRP A 260 -13.87 4.30 0.36
CA TRP A 260 -12.63 3.96 -0.33
C TRP A 260 -12.14 5.14 -1.16
N ALA A 261 -10.88 5.14 -1.58
CA ALA A 261 -10.29 6.20 -2.40
C ALA A 261 -11.14 6.52 -3.65
N TYR A 262 -11.78 5.54 -4.21
CA TYR A 262 -12.65 5.62 -5.40
C TYR A 262 -14.13 5.86 -5.07
N GLY A 263 -14.52 6.09 -3.82
CA GLY A 263 -15.87 6.44 -3.42
C GLY A 263 -16.49 5.57 -2.32
N PRO A 264 -17.81 5.71 -2.06
CA PRO A 264 -18.45 5.13 -0.89
C PRO A 264 -18.83 3.65 -1.06
N LYS A 265 -18.67 3.07 -2.24
CA LYS A 265 -19.02 1.67 -2.52
C LYS A 265 -17.76 0.86 -2.77
N LYS A 266 -17.57 -0.19 -1.97
CA LYS A 266 -16.49 -1.14 -2.15
C LYS A 266 -16.51 -1.78 -3.53
N ASN A 267 -15.43 -1.62 -4.26
CA ASN A 267 -15.21 -2.24 -5.57
C ASN A 267 -13.72 -2.51 -5.80
N HIS A 268 -13.25 -3.62 -5.31
CA HIS A 268 -11.84 -4.00 -5.42
C HIS A 268 -11.37 -4.26 -6.87
N ALA A 269 -12.30 -4.43 -7.83
CA ALA A 269 -11.95 -4.60 -9.24
C ALA A 269 -11.34 -3.34 -9.87
N LEU A 270 -11.53 -2.18 -9.26
CA LEU A 270 -10.91 -0.92 -9.69
C LEU A 270 -9.42 -0.82 -9.34
N CYS A 271 -8.93 -1.66 -8.45
CA CYS A 271 -7.62 -1.58 -7.85
C CYS A 271 -6.77 -2.83 -8.07
N ALA A 272 -5.50 -2.75 -7.75
CA ALA A 272 -4.50 -3.81 -7.88
C ALA A 272 -4.68 -4.91 -6.81
N THR A 273 -5.83 -5.59 -6.77
CA THR A 273 -6.20 -6.56 -5.72
C THR A 273 -6.37 -7.99 -6.20
N ASN A 274 -6.27 -8.24 -7.51
CA ASN A 274 -6.61 -9.54 -8.11
C ASN A 274 -5.40 -10.27 -8.73
N SER A 275 -4.22 -10.08 -8.20
CA SER A 275 -3.03 -10.86 -8.56
C SER A 275 -3.11 -12.28 -7.98
N PHE A 276 -2.02 -12.96 -7.87
CA PHE A 276 -1.96 -14.32 -7.34
C PHE A 276 -0.91 -14.44 -6.23
N LYS A 277 -1.12 -15.39 -5.36
CA LYS A 277 -0.16 -15.79 -4.34
C LYS A 277 0.74 -16.89 -4.90
N THR A 278 2.03 -16.81 -4.65
CA THR A 278 2.94 -17.91 -4.96
C THR A 278 2.47 -19.18 -4.25
N LYS A 279 2.42 -20.31 -4.98
CA LYS A 279 1.79 -21.57 -4.55
C LYS A 279 2.27 -22.06 -3.18
N ASP A 280 3.57 -21.98 -2.95
CA ASP A 280 4.20 -22.51 -1.74
C ASP A 280 4.43 -21.46 -0.66
N CYS A 281 3.74 -20.30 -0.74
CA CYS A 281 3.83 -19.25 0.27
C CYS A 281 3.04 -19.61 1.53
N PRO A 282 3.72 -19.90 2.66
CA PRO A 282 3.06 -20.25 3.92
C PRO A 282 2.55 -19.03 4.69
N GLY A 283 2.90 -17.80 4.23
CA GLY A 283 2.53 -16.55 4.89
C GLY A 283 3.73 -15.65 5.23
N GLY A 284 4.25 -14.91 4.25
CA GLY A 284 5.25 -13.85 4.43
C GLY A 284 6.73 -14.24 4.35
N GLY A 285 7.05 -15.51 4.20
CA GLY A 285 8.44 -15.97 4.12
C GLY A 285 9.13 -15.57 2.81
N TRP A 286 10.28 -14.91 2.89
CA TRP A 286 11.07 -14.42 1.75
C TRP A 286 11.33 -15.47 0.66
N LYS A 287 11.71 -16.69 1.08
CA LYS A 287 12.08 -17.75 0.13
C LYS A 287 10.90 -18.36 -0.62
N GLN A 288 9.70 -18.28 -0.06
CA GLN A 288 8.52 -18.96 -0.58
C GLN A 288 7.45 -18.02 -1.11
N CYS A 289 7.46 -16.75 -0.66
CA CYS A 289 6.41 -15.79 -1.00
C CYS A 289 6.90 -14.80 -2.05
N GLY A 290 6.31 -14.85 -3.23
CA GLY A 290 6.53 -13.87 -4.28
C GLY A 290 5.74 -12.58 -4.01
N SER A 291 6.37 -11.44 -4.21
CA SER A 291 5.72 -10.13 -4.21
C SER A 291 5.16 -9.86 -5.60
N ASN A 292 4.05 -10.53 -5.94
CA ASN A 292 3.45 -10.49 -7.27
C ASN A 292 2.59 -9.22 -7.45
N THR A 293 3.20 -8.08 -7.18
CA THR A 293 2.61 -6.74 -7.25
C THR A 293 2.37 -6.31 -8.70
N TYR A 294 1.62 -5.25 -8.86
CA TYR A 294 1.49 -4.50 -10.11
C TYR A 294 2.43 -3.30 -10.09
N PRO A 295 2.78 -2.73 -11.26
CA PRO A 295 3.43 -1.43 -11.28
C PRO A 295 2.51 -0.35 -10.72
N ALA A 296 3.06 0.56 -9.92
CA ALA A 296 2.29 1.61 -9.25
C ALA A 296 1.53 2.51 -10.24
N GLY A 297 0.29 2.84 -9.93
CA GLY A 297 -0.59 3.63 -10.77
C GLY A 297 -1.11 2.90 -12.03
N ALA A 298 -1.01 1.59 -12.09
CA ALA A 298 -1.51 0.78 -13.22
C ALA A 298 -3.04 0.73 -13.32
N PHE A 299 -3.76 1.16 -12.28
CA PHE A 299 -5.21 1.17 -12.22
C PHE A 299 -5.72 2.61 -12.12
N PRO A 300 -6.10 3.23 -13.26
CA PRO A 300 -6.45 4.65 -13.33
C PRO A 300 -7.61 5.10 -12.44
N GLU A 301 -8.54 4.19 -12.16
CA GLU A 301 -9.70 4.46 -11.31
C GLU A 301 -9.43 4.23 -9.83
N CYS A 302 -8.32 3.56 -9.48
CA CYS A 302 -7.88 3.35 -8.09
C CYS A 302 -7.13 4.58 -7.58
N LYS A 303 -7.82 5.69 -7.47
CA LYS A 303 -7.23 6.96 -7.02
C LYS A 303 -8.14 7.72 -6.09
N SER A 304 -7.53 8.42 -5.15
CA SER A 304 -8.24 9.31 -4.24
C SER A 304 -8.64 10.64 -4.89
N PRO A 305 -9.49 11.45 -4.24
CA PRO A 305 -9.81 12.79 -4.70
C PRO A 305 -8.60 13.71 -4.87
N PHE A 306 -7.50 13.46 -4.16
CA PHE A 306 -6.24 14.18 -4.32
C PHE A 306 -5.31 13.60 -5.40
N GLY A 307 -5.72 12.51 -6.07
CA GLY A 307 -4.90 11.87 -7.10
C GLY A 307 -3.83 10.92 -6.55
N VAL A 308 -3.98 10.41 -5.33
CA VAL A 308 -3.13 9.37 -4.75
C VAL A 308 -3.60 8.01 -5.23
N TYR A 309 -2.69 7.20 -5.77
CA TYR A 309 -2.97 5.88 -6.34
C TYR A 309 -2.64 4.76 -5.36
N ASP A 310 -3.24 3.60 -5.61
CA ASP A 310 -2.93 2.30 -4.98
C ASP A 310 -3.04 2.28 -3.44
N GLN A 311 -3.83 3.19 -2.84
CA GLN A 311 -4.16 3.12 -1.42
C GLN A 311 -5.05 1.90 -1.09
N HIS A 312 -5.54 1.20 -2.11
CA HIS A 312 -6.23 -0.08 -2.03
C HIS A 312 -5.58 -1.05 -3.01
N GLY A 313 -5.14 -2.19 -2.53
CA GLY A 313 -4.43 -3.19 -3.32
C GLY A 313 -2.93 -2.92 -3.40
N ASN A 314 -2.27 -3.56 -4.31
CA ASN A 314 -0.86 -3.53 -4.60
C ASN A 314 0.02 -3.86 -3.39
N ALA A 315 0.50 -2.90 -2.62
CA ALA A 315 1.16 -3.16 -1.34
C ALA A 315 0.40 -2.53 -0.18
N ALA A 316 0.23 -3.25 0.92
CA ALA A 316 -0.14 -2.63 2.19
C ALA A 316 1.01 -1.74 2.68
N GLU A 317 0.71 -0.70 3.45
CA GLU A 317 1.68 0.35 3.70
C GLU A 317 1.93 0.58 5.19
N HIS A 318 3.20 0.61 5.57
CA HIS A 318 3.61 1.08 6.89
C HIS A 318 3.30 2.56 7.08
N MET A 319 2.67 2.89 8.23
CA MET A 319 2.44 4.25 8.69
C MET A 319 2.87 4.39 10.14
N ASN A 320 3.15 5.63 10.54
CA ASN A 320 3.17 6.02 11.93
C ASN A 320 1.73 6.25 12.43
N LEU A 321 1.32 5.61 13.52
CA LEU A 321 0.06 5.89 14.20
C LEU A 321 0.34 6.81 15.40
N PRO A 322 0.04 8.11 15.34
CA PRO A 322 0.24 9.01 16.45
C PRO A 322 -0.64 8.64 17.65
N THR A 323 -0.04 8.53 18.81
CA THR A 323 -0.74 8.36 20.10
C THR A 323 -0.71 9.63 20.94
N LYS A 324 0.07 10.62 20.49
CA LYS A 324 0.25 11.92 21.10
C LYS A 324 0.36 13.01 20.04
N PRO A 325 -0.01 14.27 20.32
CA PRO A 325 0.07 15.36 19.36
C PRO A 325 1.47 15.58 18.77
N GLU A 326 2.52 15.41 19.56
CA GLU A 326 3.91 15.58 19.13
C GLU A 326 4.40 14.50 18.14
N GLU A 327 3.68 13.40 18.00
CA GLU A 327 3.97 12.33 17.05
C GLU A 327 3.32 12.57 15.68
N MET A 328 2.43 13.57 15.58
CA MET A 328 1.79 13.95 14.32
C MET A 328 2.83 14.41 13.29
N MET A 329 2.53 14.15 12.01
CA MET A 329 3.42 14.39 10.87
C MET A 329 4.76 13.68 11.04
N SER A 330 4.76 12.52 11.69
CA SER A 330 5.96 11.75 12.03
C SER A 330 7.10 12.61 12.62
N ARG A 331 6.74 13.64 13.36
CA ARG A 331 7.72 14.53 14.03
C ARG A 331 8.43 13.74 15.12
N GLY A 332 9.73 13.87 15.13
CA GLY A 332 10.56 13.06 15.97
C GLY A 332 10.84 11.68 15.35
N THR A 333 12.09 11.29 15.37
CA THR A 333 12.63 10.09 14.74
C THR A 333 12.06 8.79 15.28
N ALA A 334 11.49 8.82 16.48
CA ALA A 334 10.97 7.63 17.14
C ALA A 334 9.56 7.27 16.67
N GLY A 335 8.82 8.24 16.12
CA GLY A 335 7.43 8.05 15.74
C GLY A 335 6.57 7.51 16.87
N GLY A 336 5.31 7.31 16.58
CA GLY A 336 4.40 6.57 17.42
C GLY A 336 4.50 5.06 17.19
N LEU A 337 3.36 4.41 17.29
CA LEU A 337 3.22 2.99 16.99
C LEU A 337 3.18 2.78 15.48
N THR A 338 3.49 1.57 15.05
CA THR A 338 3.28 1.17 13.66
C THR A 338 1.79 1.02 13.37
N GLU A 339 1.40 1.39 12.17
CA GLU A 339 0.09 1.07 11.58
C GLU A 339 0.32 0.49 10.21
N MET A 340 -0.53 -0.45 9.80
CA MET A 340 -0.61 -0.93 8.43
C MET A 340 -1.88 -0.38 7.80
N LYS A 341 -1.78 0.22 6.63
CA LYS A 341 -2.89 0.77 5.88
C LYS A 341 -3.09 0.09 4.54
N GLY A 342 -4.30 0.20 4.03
CA GLY A 342 -4.68 -0.33 2.73
C GLY A 342 -4.85 -1.83 2.71
N SER A 343 -4.73 -2.38 1.54
CA SER A 343 -4.80 -3.81 1.23
C SER A 343 -3.67 -4.17 0.26
N TRP A 344 -3.63 -5.39 -0.26
CA TRP A 344 -2.51 -5.82 -1.11
C TRP A 344 -2.96 -6.59 -2.35
N PHE A 345 -2.03 -6.92 -3.22
CA PHE A 345 -2.23 -7.41 -4.58
C PHE A 345 -3.12 -8.67 -4.75
N ILE A 346 -3.44 -9.41 -3.67
CA ILE A 346 -4.35 -10.58 -3.71
C ILE A 346 -5.62 -10.39 -2.88
N PHE A 347 -5.89 -9.18 -2.41
CA PHE A 347 -6.90 -8.91 -1.39
C PHE A 347 -8.31 -9.32 -1.81
N SER A 348 -8.68 -9.18 -3.08
CA SER A 348 -9.99 -9.61 -3.58
C SER A 348 -10.23 -11.13 -3.52
N LYS A 349 -9.18 -11.91 -3.34
CA LYS A 349 -9.26 -13.38 -3.21
C LYS A 349 -9.34 -13.88 -1.76
N GLY A 350 -9.14 -12.99 -0.79
CA GLY A 350 -9.17 -13.31 0.62
C GLY A 350 -8.96 -12.06 1.46
N GLU A 351 -10.07 -11.40 1.81
CA GLU A 351 -10.03 -10.21 2.66
C GLU A 351 -9.67 -10.61 4.08
N ALA A 352 -8.45 -10.27 4.49
CA ALA A 352 -7.96 -10.62 5.83
C ALA A 352 -8.44 -9.63 6.90
N HIS A 353 -8.84 -8.42 6.50
CA HIS A 353 -9.30 -7.34 7.38
C HIS A 353 -10.16 -6.34 6.59
N LEU A 354 -10.66 -5.30 7.23
CA LEU A 354 -11.28 -4.16 6.55
C LEU A 354 -10.18 -3.28 5.94
N ASP A 355 -10.50 -2.62 4.82
CA ASP A 355 -9.53 -1.78 4.10
C ASP A 355 -10.08 -0.42 3.68
N ASP A 356 -11.20 0.00 4.26
CA ASP A 356 -11.68 1.36 4.02
C ASP A 356 -10.69 2.42 4.50
N CYS A 357 -10.75 3.62 3.91
CA CYS A 357 -9.74 4.67 4.10
C CYS A 357 -9.40 4.97 5.56
N ARG A 358 -10.39 4.90 6.45
CA ARG A 358 -10.22 5.28 7.86
C ARG A 358 -10.18 4.11 8.82
N TRP A 359 -10.17 2.87 8.33
CA TRP A 359 -10.02 1.72 9.20
C TRP A 359 -8.60 1.70 9.81
N ARG A 360 -8.53 1.44 11.11
CA ARG A 360 -7.29 1.25 11.85
C ARG A 360 -7.13 -0.19 12.27
N GLU A 361 -5.95 -0.70 12.02
CA GLU A 361 -5.61 -2.08 12.29
C GLU A 361 -5.66 -2.40 13.78
N PRO A 362 -6.10 -3.60 14.14
CA PRO A 362 -5.98 -4.11 15.50
C PRO A 362 -4.51 -4.17 15.97
N SER A 363 -4.32 -4.20 17.28
CA SER A 363 -3.02 -4.12 17.94
C SER A 363 -2.05 -5.30 17.70
N TRP A 364 -2.39 -6.26 16.83
CA TRP A 364 -1.50 -7.41 16.56
C TRP A 364 -0.25 -7.07 15.71
N HIS A 365 -0.18 -5.92 15.08
CA HIS A 365 1.04 -5.39 14.51
C HIS A 365 1.69 -4.30 15.38
N GLU A 366 1.33 -4.23 16.66
CA GLU A 366 1.77 -3.18 17.56
C GLU A 366 3.27 -3.28 17.85
N SER A 367 4.02 -2.36 17.30
CA SER A 367 5.40 -2.07 17.65
C SER A 367 5.65 -0.56 17.47
N LYS A 368 6.79 -0.07 17.92
CA LYS A 368 7.18 1.31 17.60
C LYS A 368 7.74 1.37 16.18
N VAL A 369 7.54 2.50 15.50
CA VAL A 369 8.15 2.72 14.17
C VAL A 369 9.67 2.54 14.23
N ALA A 370 10.32 3.01 15.29
CA ALA A 370 11.75 2.87 15.47
C ALA A 370 12.24 1.46 15.88
N ASP A 371 11.33 0.50 16.10
CA ASP A 371 11.73 -0.87 16.47
C ASP A 371 12.40 -1.58 15.31
N PRO A 372 13.69 -1.97 15.43
CA PRO A 372 14.41 -2.69 14.39
C PRO A 372 13.88 -4.11 14.14
N ASN A 373 12.98 -4.61 15.00
CA ASN A 373 12.32 -5.90 14.88
C ASN A 373 10.85 -5.80 14.46
N SER A 374 10.40 -4.60 14.03
CA SER A 374 9.04 -4.43 13.54
C SER A 374 8.74 -5.39 12.37
N HIS A 375 7.46 -5.67 12.19
CA HIS A 375 6.99 -6.60 11.16
C HIS A 375 7.42 -6.16 9.75
N ARG A 376 7.71 -7.14 8.89
CA ARG A 376 7.86 -6.98 7.44
C ARG A 376 7.21 -8.15 6.73
N ASN A 377 6.76 -7.95 5.50
CA ASN A 377 6.10 -9.00 4.74
C ASN A 377 6.30 -8.77 3.23
N TYR A 378 6.11 -9.83 2.43
CA TYR A 378 6.22 -9.82 0.98
C TYR A 378 5.25 -8.86 0.28
N HIS A 379 4.22 -8.39 0.97
CA HIS A 379 3.21 -7.46 0.47
C HIS A 379 3.20 -6.12 1.21
N LEU A 380 4.17 -5.87 2.08
CA LEU A 380 4.18 -4.70 2.95
C LEU A 380 5.26 -3.71 2.51
N GLY A 381 4.82 -2.58 2.01
CA GLY A 381 5.58 -1.45 1.53
C GLY A 381 5.30 -0.18 2.35
N PHE A 382 5.38 1.00 1.72
CA PHE A 382 5.16 2.30 2.34
C PHE A 382 5.07 3.41 1.30
N ARG A 383 4.63 4.59 1.72
CA ARG A 383 4.80 5.86 0.98
C ARG A 383 5.28 6.96 1.90
N CYS A 384 5.83 8.02 1.31
CA CYS A 384 6.38 9.14 2.06
C CYS A 384 5.49 10.39 1.99
N CYS A 385 5.64 11.22 3.01
CA CYS A 385 5.04 12.55 3.09
C CYS A 385 6.14 13.61 3.23
N ALA A 386 5.82 14.85 2.94
CA ALA A 386 6.71 15.98 3.13
C ALA A 386 5.94 17.20 3.62
N ASP A 387 6.57 18.00 4.47
CA ASP A 387 6.04 19.30 4.85
C ASP A 387 6.27 20.27 3.70
N ARG A 388 5.32 21.16 3.47
CA ARG A 388 5.34 22.13 2.38
C ARG A 388 5.98 23.46 2.76
#